data_554f4d9cd02772f34aee7f34cb850eff
#
_entry.id   554f4d9cd02772f34aee7f34cb850eff
#
_cell.length_a   1.000
_cell.length_b   1.000
_cell.length_c   1.000
_cell.angle_alpha   90.00
_cell.angle_beta   90.00
_cell.angle_gamma   90.00
#
_symmetry.space_group_name_H-M   'P 1'
#
loop_
_entity.id
_entity.type
_entity.pdbx_description
1 polymer ?
#
loop_
_entity_poly.entity_id
_entity_poly.type
_entity_poly.pdbx_seq_one_letter_code
_entity_poly.pdbx_strand_id
1 'polypeptide(L)'
;MTLSAISHYRGGTIDVVAPVAKKLKAAYLKHGIAYRLSRFETGPNVGDWFAVVQYADQTAYEKAQAAIAQDPECQQAFAEIAKFAKRISRELVIDLDL
;
A
#
# COMPACT_ATOMS: atom_id res chain seq x y z
N MET A 1 -18.03 -0.38 9.72
CA MET A 1 -17.66 -0.46 8.29
C MET A 1 -16.14 -0.42 8.15
N THR A 2 -15.63 -1.23 7.25
CA THR A 2 -14.19 -1.33 7.00
C THR A 2 -13.73 -0.22 6.07
N LEU A 3 -12.57 0.35 6.35
CA LEU A 3 -11.91 1.31 5.48
C LEU A 3 -10.80 0.61 4.69
N SER A 4 -10.67 0.92 3.42
CA SER A 4 -9.55 0.45 2.61
C SER A 4 -8.82 1.63 1.99
N ALA A 5 -7.50 1.64 2.11
CA ALA A 5 -6.65 2.59 1.40
C ALA A 5 -6.14 1.89 0.14
N ILE A 6 -6.42 2.48 -1.01
CA ILE A 6 -6.02 1.94 -2.30
C ILE A 6 -5.05 2.92 -2.95
N SER A 7 -3.83 2.46 -3.23
CA SER A 7 -2.81 3.27 -3.90
C SER A 7 -2.50 2.68 -5.27
N HIS A 8 -2.48 3.51 -6.28
CA HIS A 8 -2.15 3.14 -7.66
C HIS A 8 -0.76 3.66 -7.99
N TYR A 9 0.12 2.76 -8.45
CA TYR A 9 1.51 3.08 -8.81
C TYR A 9 1.82 2.68 -10.24
N ARG A 10 2.72 3.43 -10.85
CA ARG A 10 3.23 3.14 -12.20
C ARG A 10 4.75 3.12 -12.16
N GLY A 11 5.34 2.10 -12.80
CA GLY A 11 6.79 1.94 -12.92
C GLY A 11 7.32 0.74 -12.19
N GLY A 12 8.52 0.34 -12.57
CA GLY A 12 9.19 -0.83 -12.01
C GLY A 12 8.71 -2.17 -12.60
N THR A 13 9.60 -3.15 -12.55
CA THR A 13 9.30 -4.53 -12.94
C THR A 13 9.08 -5.37 -11.68
N ILE A 14 8.58 -6.59 -11.84
CA ILE A 14 8.39 -7.51 -10.71
C ILE A 14 9.69 -7.70 -9.94
N ASP A 15 10.81 -7.84 -10.63
CA ASP A 15 12.12 -8.07 -9.99
C ASP A 15 12.54 -6.92 -9.07
N VAL A 16 12.15 -5.70 -9.38
CA VAL A 16 12.46 -4.51 -8.59
C VAL A 16 11.42 -4.28 -7.51
N VAL A 17 10.13 -4.46 -7.85
CA VAL A 17 9.00 -4.17 -6.97
C VAL A 17 8.86 -5.20 -5.85
N ALA A 18 8.97 -6.48 -6.16
CA ALA A 18 8.68 -7.55 -5.20
C ALA A 18 9.55 -7.50 -3.94
N PRO A 19 10.90 -7.29 -4.02
CA PRO A 19 11.70 -7.22 -2.80
C PRO A 19 11.30 -6.09 -1.86
N VAL A 20 10.98 -4.91 -2.42
CA VAL A 20 10.58 -3.75 -1.61
C VAL A 20 9.18 -3.95 -1.04
N ALA A 21 8.27 -4.52 -1.83
CA ALA A 21 6.92 -4.84 -1.36
C ALA A 21 6.94 -5.84 -0.20
N LYS A 22 7.83 -6.82 -0.22
CA LYS A 22 8.00 -7.77 0.89
C LYS A 22 8.44 -7.06 2.16
N LYS A 23 9.39 -6.13 2.06
CA LYS A 23 9.84 -5.33 3.21
C LYS A 23 8.71 -4.49 3.79
N LEU A 24 7.95 -3.85 2.92
CA LEU A 24 6.83 -3.01 3.35
C LEU A 24 5.72 -3.83 3.99
N LYS A 25 5.40 -4.98 3.41
CA LYS A 25 4.42 -5.91 3.97
C LYS A 25 4.82 -6.36 5.37
N ALA A 26 6.09 -6.72 5.57
CA ALA A 26 6.61 -7.15 6.87
C ALA A 26 6.55 -6.00 7.89
N ALA A 27 6.92 -4.78 7.47
CA ALA A 27 6.87 -3.61 8.34
C ALA A 27 5.44 -3.27 8.77
N TYR A 28 4.48 -3.35 7.85
CA TYR A 28 3.06 -3.14 8.16
C TYR A 28 2.55 -4.21 9.12
N LEU A 29 2.97 -5.46 8.93
CA LEU A 29 2.53 -6.57 9.77
C LEU A 29 2.96 -6.39 11.23
N LYS A 30 4.10 -5.75 11.50
CA LYS A 30 4.52 -5.41 12.87
C LYS A 30 3.49 -4.52 13.58
N HIS A 31 2.75 -3.74 12.83
CA HIS A 31 1.69 -2.88 13.36
C HIS A 31 0.30 -3.53 13.28
N GLY A 32 0.25 -4.83 12.98
CA GLY A 32 -1.01 -5.56 12.85
C GLY A 32 -1.82 -5.19 11.60
N ILE A 33 -1.16 -4.64 10.59
CA ILE A 33 -1.82 -4.16 9.37
C ILE A 33 -1.51 -5.10 8.21
N ALA A 34 -2.55 -5.55 7.53
CA ALA A 34 -2.42 -6.39 6.34
C ALA A 34 -2.21 -5.50 5.11
N TYR A 35 -1.17 -5.81 4.36
CA TYR A 35 -0.80 -5.10 3.13
C TYR A 35 -0.85 -6.08 1.97
N ARG A 36 -1.49 -5.69 0.87
CA ARG A 36 -1.54 -6.50 -0.35
C ARG A 36 -1.18 -5.65 -1.54
N LEU A 37 -0.28 -6.17 -2.38
CA LEU A 37 0.10 -5.56 -3.64
C LEU A 37 -0.35 -6.46 -4.79
N SER A 38 -0.96 -5.87 -5.80
CA SER A 38 -1.42 -6.56 -6.99
C SER A 38 -1.00 -5.79 -8.24
N ARG A 39 -1.01 -6.48 -9.36
CA ARG A 39 -0.67 -5.90 -10.66
C ARG A 39 -1.88 -5.96 -11.57
N PHE A 40 -2.11 -4.91 -12.33
CA PHE A 40 -3.15 -4.92 -13.36
C PHE A 40 -2.67 -5.78 -14.54
N GLU A 41 -3.38 -6.87 -14.82
CA GLU A 41 -3.05 -7.79 -15.90
C GLU A 41 -3.79 -7.46 -17.19
N THR A 42 -4.92 -6.76 -17.10
CA THR A 42 -5.74 -6.35 -18.27
C THR A 42 -6.28 -4.95 -18.04
N GLY A 43 -6.79 -4.34 -19.11
CA GLY A 43 -7.42 -3.04 -19.04
C GLY A 43 -6.46 -1.88 -19.27
N PRO A 44 -6.95 -0.64 -19.10
CA PRO A 44 -6.19 0.56 -19.44
C PRO A 44 -4.93 0.77 -18.57
N ASN A 45 -4.86 0.15 -17.40
CA ASN A 45 -3.74 0.30 -16.47
C ASN A 45 -2.84 -0.94 -16.42
N VAL A 46 -2.88 -1.79 -17.45
CA VAL A 46 -2.07 -3.03 -17.48
C VAL A 46 -0.60 -2.72 -17.24
N GLY A 47 0.02 -3.50 -16.36
CA GLY A 47 1.41 -3.30 -15.95
C GLY A 47 1.61 -2.37 -14.77
N ASP A 48 0.60 -1.60 -14.38
CA ASP A 48 0.62 -0.80 -13.17
C ASP A 48 0.34 -1.66 -11.94
N TRP A 49 0.59 -1.10 -10.76
CA TRP A 49 0.42 -1.77 -9.48
C TRP A 49 -0.64 -1.08 -8.65
N PHE A 50 -1.33 -1.84 -7.80
CA PHE A 50 -2.17 -1.24 -6.77
C PHE A 50 -1.94 -1.94 -5.44
N ALA A 51 -1.85 -1.13 -4.39
CA ALA A 51 -1.72 -1.62 -3.03
C ALA A 51 -3.04 -1.42 -2.30
N VAL A 52 -3.45 -2.41 -1.53
CA VAL A 52 -4.66 -2.35 -0.72
C VAL A 52 -4.30 -2.62 0.73
N VAL A 53 -4.70 -1.71 1.61
CA VAL A 53 -4.52 -1.84 3.06
C VAL A 53 -5.88 -1.64 3.71
N GLN A 54 -6.32 -2.61 4.51
CA GLN A 54 -7.61 -2.53 5.18
C GLN A 54 -7.46 -2.17 6.65
N TYR A 55 -8.40 -1.35 7.13
CA TYR A 55 -8.48 -0.91 8.52
C TYR A 55 -9.89 -1.17 9.05
N ALA A 56 -9.99 -1.51 10.34
CA ALA A 56 -11.29 -1.82 10.95
C ALA A 56 -12.26 -0.63 10.91
N ASP A 57 -11.73 0.58 11.13
CA ASP A 57 -12.51 1.81 11.18
C ASP A 57 -11.58 3.04 11.03
N GLN A 58 -12.16 4.23 11.10
CA GLN A 58 -11.43 5.48 10.97
C GLN A 58 -10.38 5.65 12.07
N THR A 59 -10.70 5.27 13.31
CA THR A 59 -9.77 5.37 14.44
C THR A 59 -8.55 4.48 14.23
N ALA A 60 -8.76 3.24 13.78
CA ALA A 60 -7.67 2.31 13.45
C ALA A 60 -6.80 2.87 12.33
N TYR A 61 -7.42 3.47 11.30
CA TYR A 61 -6.71 4.12 10.20
C TYR A 61 -5.80 5.24 10.71
N GLU A 62 -6.31 6.13 11.54
CA GLU A 62 -5.55 7.27 12.06
C GLU A 62 -4.37 6.82 12.93
N LYS A 63 -4.58 5.82 13.80
CA LYS A 63 -3.51 5.23 14.61
C LYS A 63 -2.44 4.61 13.74
N ALA A 64 -2.84 3.88 12.71
CA ALA A 64 -1.91 3.24 11.79
C ALA A 64 -1.06 4.26 11.03
N GLN A 65 -1.67 5.34 10.55
CA GLN A 65 -0.94 6.40 9.86
C GLN A 65 0.11 7.03 10.77
N ALA A 66 -0.22 7.29 12.01
CA ALA A 66 0.72 7.84 13.00
C ALA A 66 1.89 6.89 13.24
N ALA A 67 1.61 5.58 13.43
CA ALA A 67 2.64 4.58 13.67
C ALA A 67 3.56 4.41 12.45
N ILE A 68 3.00 4.36 11.24
CA ILE A 68 3.75 4.22 9.99
C ILE A 68 4.67 5.42 9.78
N ALA A 69 4.18 6.63 10.07
CA ALA A 69 4.97 7.86 9.92
C ALA A 69 6.22 7.86 10.81
N GLN A 70 6.18 7.14 11.93
CA GLN A 70 7.29 7.03 12.89
C GLN A 70 8.15 5.79 12.67
N ASP A 71 7.78 4.91 11.75
CA ASP A 71 8.50 3.65 11.51
C ASP A 71 9.57 3.84 10.44
N PRO A 72 10.88 3.75 10.81
CA PRO A 72 11.96 3.93 9.82
C PRO A 72 11.96 2.90 8.70
N GLU A 73 11.53 1.67 8.98
CA GLU A 73 11.47 0.62 7.95
C GLU A 73 10.41 0.93 6.91
N CYS A 74 9.24 1.42 7.33
CA CYS A 74 8.20 1.88 6.41
C CYS A 74 8.69 3.05 5.57
N GLN A 75 9.29 4.05 6.20
CA GLN A 75 9.77 5.24 5.50
C GLN A 75 10.88 4.92 4.51
N GLN A 76 11.78 4.00 4.86
CA GLN A 76 12.83 3.55 3.97
C GLN A 76 12.25 2.81 2.75
N ALA A 77 11.27 1.95 2.97
CA ALA A 77 10.60 1.23 1.87
C ALA A 77 9.88 2.20 0.92
N PHE A 78 9.21 3.21 1.44
CA PHE A 78 8.58 4.24 0.62
C PHE A 78 9.61 5.01 -0.22
N ALA A 79 10.75 5.34 0.36
CA ALA A 79 11.83 6.00 -0.36
C ALA A 79 12.39 5.13 -1.49
N GLU A 80 12.52 3.84 -1.26
CA GLU A 80 12.96 2.89 -2.27
C GLU A 80 11.95 2.80 -3.42
N ILE A 81 10.65 2.72 -3.11
CA ILE A 81 9.59 2.70 -4.11
C ILE A 81 9.64 3.94 -4.99
N ALA A 82 9.86 5.11 -4.40
CA ALA A 82 9.92 6.37 -5.12
C ALA A 82 11.03 6.44 -6.15
N LYS A 83 12.05 5.58 -6.05
CA LYS A 83 13.16 5.53 -7.02
C LYS A 83 12.75 4.92 -8.36
N PHE A 84 11.75 4.05 -8.39
CA PHE A 84 11.36 3.36 -9.62
C PHE A 84 9.87 3.42 -9.95
N ALA A 85 9.03 3.91 -9.05
CA ALA A 85 7.60 3.99 -9.27
C ALA A 85 7.05 5.34 -8.81
N LYS A 86 6.00 5.79 -9.51
CA LYS A 86 5.29 7.01 -9.18
C LYS A 86 3.89 6.65 -8.69
N ARG A 87 3.47 7.22 -7.57
CA ARG A 87 2.09 7.07 -7.11
C ARG A 87 1.17 7.96 -7.96
N ILE A 88 0.23 7.33 -8.64
CA ILE A 88 -0.74 8.00 -9.50
C ILE A 88 -1.90 8.54 -8.67
N SER A 89 -2.37 7.74 -7.70
CA SER A 89 -3.48 8.13 -6.84
C SER A 89 -3.44 7.35 -5.53
N ARG A 90 -4.11 7.89 -4.53
CA ARG A 90 -4.38 7.20 -3.27
C ARG A 90 -5.79 7.57 -2.84
N GLU A 91 -6.61 6.57 -2.60
CA GLU A 91 -8.01 6.77 -2.29
C GLU A 91 -8.39 5.98 -1.05
N LEU A 92 -9.26 6.55 -0.21
CA LEU A 92 -9.89 5.83 0.88
C LEU A 92 -11.29 5.45 0.43
N VAL A 93 -11.63 4.18 0.61
CA VAL A 93 -12.96 3.68 0.31
C VAL A 93 -13.56 3.06 1.56
N ILE A 94 -14.86 3.16 1.70
CA ILE A 94 -15.61 2.55 2.79
C ILE A 94 -16.37 1.38 2.22
N ASP A 95 -16.14 0.20 2.80
CA ASP A 95 -16.87 -1.01 2.40
C ASP A 95 -18.26 -0.95 3.01
N LEU A 96 -19.25 -1.15 2.17
CA LEU A 96 -20.65 -1.16 2.62
C LEU A 96 -21.03 -2.56 3.10
N ASP A 97 -21.70 -2.63 4.24
CA ASP A 97 -22.21 -3.89 4.80
C ASP A 97 -23.56 -4.22 4.13
N LEU A 98 -23.46 -4.89 2.99
CA LEU A 98 -24.64 -5.24 2.19
C LEU A 98 -25.11 -6.67 2.45
#